data_f09e08f2922074e2d28104d76efa732a
#
_entry.id   f09e08f2922074e2d28104d76efa732a
#
_cell.length_a   1.000
_cell.length_b   1.000
_cell.length_c   1.000
_cell.angle_alpha   90.00
_cell.angle_beta   90.00
_cell.angle_gamma   90.00
#
_symmetry.space_group_name_H-M   'P 1'
#
loop_
_entity.id
_entity.type
_entity.pdbx_description
1 polymer ?
#
loop_
_entity_poly.entity_id
_entity_poly.type
_entity_poly.pdbx_seq_one_letter_code
_entity_poly.pdbx_strand_id
1 'polypeptide(L)'
;MDNRINFAVVIGVILVLAFAVTLTQTEKQAISQDSDVITDELITHWLEKYDPSEQTISVTGSAVSSSSPDTLVVILGVESEAKSANESLSKNSNSLNSVISSLANSGISKDSIQTSNFTIYPLYDSIKDSNGNYQQILIGYRVSNILSIQTDKIDSAGDIIDSAVSSGANRVDNVSFQLSDDKLQKISDDLIADAINDAKQKAEKALVP
;
A
#
# COMPACT_ATOMS: atom_id res chain seq x y z
N MET A 1 -3.28 -15.28 40.98
CA MET A 1 -3.63 -15.18 39.56
C MET A 1 -4.42 -13.90 39.43
N ASP A 2 -4.08 -12.85 38.86
CA ASP A 2 -3.05 -12.40 37.96
C ASP A 2 -2.68 -10.95 38.26
N ASN A 3 -1.44 -10.76 38.71
CA ASN A 3 -0.86 -9.44 39.02
C ASN A 3 -0.33 -8.69 37.77
N ARG A 4 -0.62 -9.17 36.57
CA ARG A 4 0.00 -8.65 35.36
C ARG A 4 -0.76 -7.49 34.72
N ILE A 5 -2.08 -7.45 34.84
CA ILE A 5 -2.90 -6.38 34.23
C ILE A 5 -2.79 -5.09 35.04
N ASN A 6 -2.74 -5.21 36.37
CA ASN A 6 -2.56 -4.04 37.23
C ASN A 6 -1.18 -3.40 37.07
N PHE A 7 -0.16 -4.15 36.65
CA PHE A 7 1.20 -3.62 36.49
C PHE A 7 1.33 -2.73 35.24
N ALA A 8 0.66 -3.08 34.15
CA ALA A 8 0.72 -2.29 32.91
C ALA A 8 -0.03 -0.96 33.04
N VAL A 9 -1.15 -0.95 33.72
CA VAL A 9 -1.96 0.28 33.96
C VAL A 9 -1.27 1.20 34.97
N VAL A 10 -0.69 0.61 36.05
CA VAL A 10 0.06 1.38 37.05
C VAL A 10 1.37 1.96 36.47
N ILE A 11 2.07 1.23 35.60
CA ILE A 11 3.26 1.77 34.92
C ILE A 11 2.88 2.91 33.98
N GLY A 12 1.75 2.81 33.26
CA GLY A 12 1.26 3.88 32.39
C GLY A 12 0.96 5.17 33.18
N VAL A 13 0.29 5.06 34.31
CA VAL A 13 -0.04 6.19 35.19
C VAL A 13 1.21 6.77 35.85
N ILE A 14 2.15 5.93 36.30
CA ILE A 14 3.43 6.37 36.90
C ILE A 14 4.32 7.04 35.87
N LEU A 15 4.34 6.59 34.61
CA LEU A 15 5.10 7.23 33.52
C LEU A 15 4.55 8.62 33.16
N VAL A 16 3.22 8.79 33.15
CA VAL A 16 2.59 10.09 32.92
C VAL A 16 2.85 11.03 34.10
N LEU A 17 2.79 10.56 35.34
CA LEU A 17 3.11 11.36 36.53
C LEU A 17 4.60 11.67 36.64
N ALA A 18 5.51 10.73 36.26
CA ALA A 18 6.94 10.99 36.24
C ALA A 18 7.33 12.00 35.16
N PHE A 19 6.66 12.00 34.00
CA PHE A 19 6.87 12.99 32.95
C PHE A 19 6.38 14.38 33.37
N ALA A 20 5.25 14.48 34.07
CA ALA A 20 4.75 15.75 34.62
C ALA A 20 5.70 16.32 35.71
N VAL A 21 6.27 15.46 36.55
CA VAL A 21 7.22 15.88 37.62
C VAL A 21 8.58 16.31 37.06
N THR A 22 9.06 15.68 35.97
CA THR A 22 10.33 16.09 35.34
C THR A 22 10.20 17.40 34.56
N LEU A 23 9.05 17.68 33.96
CA LEU A 23 8.78 18.99 33.31
C LEU A 23 8.73 20.15 34.30
N THR A 24 8.26 19.93 35.54
CA THR A 24 8.18 20.98 36.56
C THR A 24 9.53 21.33 37.19
N GLN A 25 10.56 20.51 37.03
CA GLN A 25 11.88 20.79 37.56
C GLN A 25 12.79 21.61 36.60
N THR A 26 12.49 21.62 35.30
CA THR A 26 13.39 22.24 34.31
C THR A 26 12.91 23.61 33.82
N GLU A 27 11.65 24.01 34.06
CA GLU A 27 11.10 25.28 33.56
C GLU A 27 10.48 26.14 34.66
N LYS A 28 11.28 26.55 35.62
CA LYS A 28 10.84 27.54 36.63
C LYS A 28 10.93 29.01 36.15
N GLN A 29 11.10 29.29 34.87
CA GLN A 29 11.25 30.69 34.42
C GLN A 29 10.54 31.09 33.13
N ALA A 30 9.48 30.54 32.67
CA ALA A 30 8.68 31.16 31.62
C ALA A 30 7.33 30.46 31.35
N ILE A 31 6.45 30.29 32.31
CA ILE A 31 5.02 30.10 31.98
C ILE A 31 4.17 30.86 33.01
N SER A 32 3.84 32.07 32.65
CA SER A 32 2.75 32.80 33.26
C SER A 32 1.45 32.33 32.63
N GLN A 33 0.53 31.81 33.48
CA GLN A 33 -0.92 31.81 33.33
C GLN A 33 -1.47 31.29 31.99
N ASP A 34 -1.71 30.02 31.91
CA ASP A 34 -2.90 29.28 31.47
C ASP A 34 -2.48 27.81 31.20
N SER A 35 -1.99 27.16 32.19
CA SER A 35 -1.92 25.69 32.15
C SER A 35 -3.07 25.18 32.99
N ASP A 36 -4.01 24.46 32.37
CA ASP A 36 -4.94 23.60 33.08
C ASP A 36 -4.10 22.62 33.93
N VAL A 37 -3.81 23.11 35.16
CA VAL A 37 -3.16 22.32 36.19
C VAL A 37 -4.10 21.14 36.41
N ILE A 38 -3.63 19.93 36.17
CA ILE A 38 -4.32 18.72 36.61
C ILE A 38 -4.38 18.89 38.15
N THR A 39 -5.50 19.40 38.61
CA THR A 39 -5.73 19.66 40.04
C THR A 39 -5.93 18.35 40.76
N ASP A 40 -5.57 18.29 42.03
CA ASP A 40 -5.85 17.15 42.90
C ASP A 40 -7.33 16.70 42.83
N GLU A 41 -8.23 17.62 42.54
CA GLU A 41 -9.66 17.35 42.30
C GLU A 41 -9.93 16.52 41.07
N LEU A 42 -9.21 16.77 39.94
CA LEU A 42 -9.32 15.96 38.72
C LEU A 42 -8.78 14.56 38.95
N ILE A 43 -7.68 14.45 39.67
CA ILE A 43 -7.07 13.15 40.03
C ILE A 43 -8.01 12.38 40.95
N THR A 44 -8.58 13.04 41.95
CA THR A 44 -9.51 12.43 42.91
C THR A 44 -10.79 11.99 42.21
N HIS A 45 -11.34 12.82 41.31
CA HIS A 45 -12.51 12.45 40.50
C HIS A 45 -12.26 11.29 39.56
N TRP A 46 -11.04 11.21 38.98
CA TRP A 46 -10.63 10.06 38.16
C TRP A 46 -10.47 8.77 38.99
N LEU A 47 -9.87 8.89 40.19
CA LEU A 47 -9.68 7.75 41.10
C LEU A 47 -11.00 7.26 41.70
N GLU A 48 -11.97 8.18 41.98
CA GLU A 48 -13.31 7.80 42.43
C GLU A 48 -14.13 7.10 41.33
N LYS A 49 -13.88 7.41 40.08
CA LYS A 49 -14.54 6.79 38.92
C LYS A 49 -13.88 5.47 38.50
N TYR A 50 -12.66 5.21 38.94
CA TYR A 50 -11.94 3.99 38.67
C TYR A 50 -12.25 2.99 39.79
N ASP A 51 -13.22 2.11 39.55
CA ASP A 51 -13.48 0.97 40.44
C ASP A 51 -12.57 -0.19 40.05
N PRO A 52 -11.52 -0.49 40.84
CA PRO A 52 -10.64 -1.62 40.57
C PRO A 52 -11.30 -2.98 40.78
N SER A 53 -12.55 -3.00 41.26
CA SER A 53 -13.34 -4.21 41.46
C SER A 53 -14.14 -4.58 40.20
N GLU A 54 -14.17 -3.77 39.15
CA GLU A 54 -14.77 -4.19 37.90
C GLU A 54 -13.99 -5.38 37.32
N GLN A 55 -14.61 -6.54 37.38
CA GLN A 55 -14.09 -7.75 36.78
C GLN A 55 -14.22 -7.64 35.27
N THR A 56 -13.10 -7.37 34.59
CA THR A 56 -13.05 -7.28 33.13
C THR A 56 -12.56 -8.59 32.52
N ILE A 57 -13.14 -8.99 31.43
CA ILE A 57 -12.69 -10.08 30.59
C ILE A 57 -12.20 -9.53 29.26
N SER A 58 -11.02 -9.94 28.84
CA SER A 58 -10.47 -9.57 27.53
C SER A 58 -10.61 -10.77 26.59
N VAL A 59 -11.21 -10.56 25.44
CA VAL A 59 -11.39 -11.57 24.40
C VAL A 59 -10.91 -11.03 23.06
N THR A 60 -10.44 -11.92 22.19
CA THR A 60 -10.06 -11.58 20.82
C THR A 60 -11.03 -12.24 19.85
N GLY A 61 -11.64 -11.43 19.00
CA GLY A 61 -12.43 -11.89 17.88
C GLY A 61 -11.58 -12.12 16.63
N SER A 62 -12.00 -13.05 15.81
CA SER A 62 -11.37 -13.36 14.54
C SER A 62 -12.42 -13.67 13.48
N ALA A 63 -12.16 -13.24 12.24
CA ALA A 63 -12.96 -13.62 11.09
C ALA A 63 -12.06 -13.91 9.90
N VAL A 64 -12.52 -14.77 9.00
CA VAL A 64 -11.81 -15.14 7.77
C VAL A 64 -12.83 -15.14 6.63
N SER A 65 -12.46 -14.54 5.50
CA SER A 65 -13.26 -14.57 4.29
C SER A 65 -12.42 -15.07 3.12
N SER A 66 -13.10 -15.65 2.12
CA SER A 66 -12.51 -16.02 0.83
C SER A 66 -13.36 -15.44 -0.28
N SER A 67 -12.74 -14.80 -1.24
CA SER A 67 -13.43 -14.20 -2.38
C SER A 67 -12.64 -14.39 -3.66
N SER A 68 -13.35 -14.62 -4.76
CA SER A 68 -12.73 -14.67 -6.08
C SER A 68 -12.34 -13.27 -6.54
N PRO A 69 -11.20 -13.13 -7.25
CA PRO A 69 -10.82 -11.88 -7.89
C PRO A 69 -11.92 -11.39 -8.85
N ASP A 70 -12.01 -10.08 -9.01
CA ASP A 70 -12.94 -9.42 -9.94
C ASP A 70 -12.22 -8.34 -10.78
N THR A 71 -10.92 -8.22 -10.62
CA THR A 71 -10.09 -7.26 -11.33
C THR A 71 -8.87 -7.97 -11.92
N LEU A 72 -8.62 -7.76 -13.19
CA LEU A 72 -7.42 -8.13 -13.91
C LEU A 72 -6.50 -6.91 -13.99
N VAL A 73 -5.24 -7.09 -13.64
CA VAL A 73 -4.18 -6.10 -13.86
C VAL A 73 -3.12 -6.70 -14.78
N VAL A 74 -2.89 -6.03 -15.91
CA VAL A 74 -1.86 -6.39 -16.89
C VAL A 74 -0.84 -5.26 -16.95
N ILE A 75 0.43 -5.60 -16.75
CA ILE A 75 1.55 -4.69 -16.91
C ILE A 75 2.29 -5.11 -18.17
N LEU A 76 2.23 -4.28 -19.19
CA LEU A 76 2.89 -4.49 -20.47
C LEU A 76 3.47 -3.19 -21.01
N GLY A 77 4.30 -3.28 -22.03
CA GLY A 77 4.93 -2.06 -22.53
C GLY A 77 5.55 -2.19 -23.91
N VAL A 78 6.11 -1.07 -24.32
CA VAL A 78 6.86 -0.95 -25.57
C VAL A 78 8.28 -0.50 -25.24
N GLU A 79 9.25 -1.26 -25.72
CA GLU A 79 10.65 -0.84 -25.78
C GLU A 79 11.04 -0.60 -27.24
N SER A 80 11.79 0.46 -27.46
CA SER A 80 12.34 0.80 -28.78
C SER A 80 13.77 1.28 -28.66
N GLU A 81 14.55 0.96 -29.68
CA GLU A 81 15.94 1.40 -29.78
C GLU A 81 16.19 2.14 -31.10
N ALA A 82 17.04 3.14 -31.03
CA ALA A 82 17.52 3.86 -32.21
C ALA A 82 18.85 4.55 -31.92
N LYS A 83 19.50 5.03 -33.00
CA LYS A 83 20.78 5.76 -32.88
C LYS A 83 20.66 7.10 -32.16
N SER A 84 19.49 7.71 -32.18
CA SER A 84 19.21 8.96 -31.45
C SER A 84 18.03 8.81 -30.50
N ALA A 85 18.04 9.58 -29.41
CA ALA A 85 16.96 9.61 -28.45
C ALA A 85 15.61 10.00 -29.06
N ASN A 86 15.61 11.00 -29.96
CA ASN A 86 14.40 11.45 -30.66
C ASN A 86 13.79 10.38 -31.56
N GLU A 87 14.62 9.63 -32.28
CA GLU A 87 14.16 8.54 -33.14
C GLU A 87 13.59 7.39 -32.29
N SER A 88 14.27 7.02 -31.22
CA SER A 88 13.79 5.97 -30.30
C SER A 88 12.46 6.39 -29.66
N LEU A 89 12.35 7.65 -29.23
CA LEU A 89 11.11 8.18 -28.68
C LEU A 89 9.96 8.16 -29.69
N SER A 90 10.22 8.58 -30.93
CA SER A 90 9.20 8.59 -31.99
C SER A 90 8.69 7.18 -32.30
N LYS A 91 9.60 6.21 -32.40
CA LYS A 91 9.24 4.78 -32.60
C LYS A 91 8.38 4.27 -31.44
N ASN A 92 8.82 4.55 -30.20
CA ASN A 92 8.10 4.14 -28.99
C ASN A 92 6.68 4.71 -28.97
N SER A 93 6.54 6.02 -29.17
CA SER A 93 5.25 6.70 -29.15
C SER A 93 4.29 6.18 -30.21
N ASN A 94 4.78 5.89 -31.41
CA ASN A 94 3.94 5.34 -32.49
C ASN A 94 3.42 3.93 -32.10
N SER A 95 4.31 3.04 -31.66
CA SER A 95 3.91 1.71 -31.21
C SER A 95 2.96 1.75 -30.01
N LEU A 96 3.25 2.61 -29.04
CA LEU A 96 2.40 2.77 -27.87
C LEU A 96 0.98 3.23 -28.22
N ASN A 97 0.86 4.22 -29.13
CA ASN A 97 -0.43 4.69 -29.59
C ASN A 97 -1.22 3.59 -30.32
N SER A 98 -0.53 2.72 -31.08
CA SER A 98 -1.14 1.56 -31.71
C SER A 98 -1.65 0.56 -30.67
N VAL A 99 -0.87 0.28 -29.66
CA VAL A 99 -1.24 -0.60 -28.52
C VAL A 99 -2.48 -0.06 -27.80
N ILE A 100 -2.47 1.23 -27.41
CA ILE A 100 -3.58 1.86 -26.71
C ILE A 100 -4.86 1.82 -27.58
N SER A 101 -4.72 2.08 -28.87
CA SER A 101 -5.85 2.05 -29.80
C SER A 101 -6.42 0.65 -29.94
N SER A 102 -5.59 -0.36 -30.03
CA SER A 102 -5.99 -1.77 -30.11
C SER A 102 -6.71 -2.23 -28.82
N LEU A 103 -6.17 -1.88 -27.67
CA LEU A 103 -6.79 -2.16 -26.37
C LEU A 103 -8.18 -1.48 -26.27
N ALA A 104 -8.28 -0.23 -26.71
CA ALA A 104 -9.57 0.47 -26.73
C ALA A 104 -10.59 -0.23 -27.65
N ASN A 105 -10.16 -0.71 -28.82
CA ASN A 105 -11.00 -1.49 -29.74
C ASN A 105 -11.43 -2.84 -29.16
N SER A 106 -10.60 -3.43 -28.28
CA SER A 106 -10.95 -4.64 -27.50
C SER A 106 -11.84 -4.33 -26.30
N GLY A 107 -12.31 -3.08 -26.19
CA GLY A 107 -13.26 -2.64 -25.16
C GLY A 107 -12.64 -2.36 -23.81
N ILE A 108 -11.33 -2.08 -23.76
CA ILE A 108 -10.67 -1.56 -22.55
C ILE A 108 -10.83 -0.04 -22.54
N SER A 109 -11.40 0.50 -21.46
CA SER A 109 -11.53 1.96 -21.30
C SER A 109 -10.16 2.61 -21.29
N LYS A 110 -10.03 3.80 -21.90
CA LYS A 110 -8.79 4.58 -21.82
C LYS A 110 -8.43 4.97 -20.39
N ASP A 111 -9.42 5.19 -19.54
CA ASP A 111 -9.21 5.52 -18.12
C ASP A 111 -8.65 4.33 -17.33
N SER A 112 -8.80 3.11 -17.86
CA SER A 112 -8.23 1.88 -17.33
C SER A 112 -6.78 1.63 -17.77
N ILE A 113 -6.22 2.49 -18.62
CA ILE A 113 -4.85 2.38 -19.16
C ILE A 113 -4.03 3.54 -18.64
N GLN A 114 -3.03 3.26 -17.83
CA GLN A 114 -2.15 4.26 -17.22
C GLN A 114 -0.70 3.96 -17.54
N THR A 115 0.11 5.00 -17.80
CA THR A 115 1.56 4.84 -17.86
C THR A 115 2.10 4.67 -16.44
N SER A 116 2.69 3.51 -16.16
CA SER A 116 3.29 3.22 -14.86
C SER A 116 4.77 3.58 -14.81
N ASN A 117 5.46 3.52 -15.96
CA ASN A 117 6.87 3.89 -16.05
C ASN A 117 7.21 4.39 -17.45
N PHE A 118 8.08 5.40 -17.50
CA PHE A 118 8.67 5.91 -18.73
C PHE A 118 10.15 6.23 -18.50
N THR A 119 11.02 5.64 -19.33
CA THR A 119 12.47 5.82 -19.20
C THR A 119 13.14 5.93 -20.56
N ILE A 120 14.12 6.83 -20.65
CA ILE A 120 15.04 6.94 -21.79
C ILE A 120 16.46 6.82 -21.25
N TYR A 121 17.27 5.94 -21.83
CA TYR A 121 18.65 5.79 -21.43
C TYR A 121 19.56 5.48 -22.60
N PRO A 122 20.83 5.95 -22.56
CA PRO A 122 21.83 5.64 -23.56
C PRO A 122 22.28 4.20 -23.49
N LEU A 123 22.53 3.60 -24.65
CA LEU A 123 23.11 2.26 -24.76
C LEU A 123 24.58 2.41 -25.12
N TYR A 124 25.43 1.72 -24.38
CA TYR A 124 26.86 1.67 -24.62
C TYR A 124 27.29 0.26 -24.97
N ASP A 125 28.23 0.15 -25.87
CA ASP A 125 28.95 -1.09 -26.17
C ASP A 125 30.40 -0.97 -25.70
N SER A 126 31.00 -2.09 -25.35
CA SER A 126 32.38 -2.14 -24.87
C SER A 126 33.26 -2.73 -25.97
N ILE A 127 34.00 -1.85 -26.65
CA ILE A 127 34.94 -2.27 -27.70
C ILE A 127 36.37 -2.27 -27.19
N LYS A 128 37.19 -3.16 -27.75
CA LYS A 128 38.61 -3.26 -27.46
C LYS A 128 39.39 -2.41 -28.45
N ASP A 129 40.20 -1.49 -27.94
CA ASP A 129 41.08 -0.68 -28.77
C ASP A 129 42.28 -1.51 -29.27
N SER A 130 43.11 -0.93 -30.16
CA SER A 130 44.30 -1.55 -30.70
C SER A 130 45.37 -1.91 -29.67
N ASN A 131 45.29 -1.30 -28.46
CA ASN A 131 46.21 -1.55 -27.35
C ASN A 131 45.67 -2.58 -26.36
N GLY A 132 44.46 -3.12 -26.61
CA GLY A 132 43.84 -4.10 -25.77
C GLY A 132 43.00 -3.55 -24.63
N ASN A 133 42.82 -2.24 -24.52
CA ASN A 133 41.97 -1.60 -23.50
C ASN A 133 40.52 -1.55 -23.94
N TYR A 134 39.59 -1.68 -22.97
CA TYR A 134 38.16 -1.55 -23.23
C TYR A 134 37.73 -0.08 -23.19
N GLN A 135 37.01 0.34 -24.22
CA GLN A 135 36.36 1.65 -24.31
C GLN A 135 34.86 1.47 -24.46
N GLN A 136 34.09 2.27 -23.72
CA GLN A 136 32.64 2.34 -23.89
C GLN A 136 32.30 3.35 -24.98
N ILE A 137 31.61 2.89 -26.01
CA ILE A 137 31.10 3.76 -27.08
C ILE A 137 29.58 3.80 -27.03
N LEU A 138 29.02 4.98 -27.23
CA LEU A 138 27.56 5.15 -27.34
C LEU A 138 27.10 4.54 -28.67
N ILE A 139 26.22 3.54 -28.59
CA ILE A 139 25.67 2.84 -29.76
C ILE A 139 24.23 3.26 -30.09
N GLY A 140 23.52 3.86 -29.14
CA GLY A 140 22.15 4.29 -29.34
C GLY A 140 21.46 4.68 -28.06
N TYR A 141 20.14 4.74 -28.14
CA TYR A 141 19.24 5.04 -27.02
C TYR A 141 18.10 4.06 -27.00
N ARG A 142 17.69 3.65 -25.81
CA ARG A 142 16.48 2.85 -25.58
C ARG A 142 15.44 3.67 -24.85
N VAL A 143 14.21 3.61 -25.33
CA VAL A 143 13.02 4.15 -24.67
C VAL A 143 12.17 2.97 -24.22
N SER A 144 11.80 2.96 -22.96
CA SER A 144 10.87 2.00 -22.37
C SER A 144 9.66 2.75 -21.84
N ASN A 145 8.46 2.32 -22.23
CA ASN A 145 7.19 2.85 -21.75
C ASN A 145 6.32 1.70 -21.32
N ILE A 146 5.97 1.67 -20.04
CA ILE A 146 5.21 0.60 -19.41
C ILE A 146 3.83 1.11 -19.06
N LEU A 147 2.82 0.36 -19.49
CA LEU A 147 1.41 0.59 -19.17
C LEU A 147 0.94 -0.37 -18.08
N SER A 148 0.13 0.13 -17.19
CA SER A 148 -0.72 -0.65 -16.29
C SER A 148 -2.16 -0.58 -16.79
N ILE A 149 -2.74 -1.72 -17.03
CA ILE A 149 -4.11 -1.88 -17.52
C ILE A 149 -4.90 -2.56 -16.40
N GLN A 150 -5.96 -1.92 -15.94
CA GLN A 150 -6.85 -2.47 -14.93
C GLN A 150 -8.26 -2.61 -15.50
N THR A 151 -8.85 -3.81 -15.42
CA THR A 151 -10.17 -4.09 -15.99
C THR A 151 -10.90 -5.19 -15.21
N ASP A 152 -12.23 -5.17 -15.28
CA ASP A 152 -13.12 -6.20 -14.76
C ASP A 152 -13.24 -7.42 -15.70
N LYS A 153 -12.69 -7.33 -16.91
CA LYS A 153 -12.72 -8.40 -17.93
C LYS A 153 -11.70 -9.49 -17.63
N ILE A 154 -11.83 -10.16 -16.48
CA ILE A 154 -10.84 -11.14 -16.01
C ILE A 154 -10.63 -12.32 -16.94
N ASP A 155 -11.69 -12.75 -17.65
CA ASP A 155 -11.65 -13.88 -18.59
C ASP A 155 -10.97 -13.53 -19.93
N SER A 156 -10.76 -12.25 -20.20
CA SER A 156 -10.18 -11.74 -21.46
C SER A 156 -8.68 -11.47 -21.38
N ALA A 157 -7.98 -11.97 -20.36
CA ALA A 157 -6.57 -11.70 -20.16
C ALA A 157 -5.70 -12.07 -21.38
N GLY A 158 -5.96 -13.23 -21.99
CA GLY A 158 -5.26 -13.69 -23.20
C GLY A 158 -5.51 -12.76 -24.38
N ASP A 159 -6.77 -12.45 -24.66
CA ASP A 159 -7.15 -11.60 -25.79
C ASP A 159 -6.56 -10.17 -25.67
N ILE A 160 -6.51 -9.64 -24.44
CA ILE A 160 -5.90 -8.34 -24.15
C ILE A 160 -4.41 -8.35 -24.45
N ILE A 161 -3.70 -9.37 -24.02
CA ILE A 161 -2.23 -9.54 -24.26
C ILE A 161 -1.97 -9.72 -25.74
N ASP A 162 -2.70 -10.61 -26.41
CA ASP A 162 -2.54 -10.90 -27.84
C ASP A 162 -2.81 -9.64 -28.68
N SER A 163 -3.84 -8.88 -28.34
CA SER A 163 -4.17 -7.62 -28.99
C SER A 163 -3.06 -6.59 -28.82
N ALA A 164 -2.51 -6.46 -27.61
CA ALA A 164 -1.40 -5.53 -27.33
C ALA A 164 -0.11 -5.94 -28.08
N VAL A 165 0.28 -7.22 -28.02
CA VAL A 165 1.50 -7.71 -28.66
C VAL A 165 1.39 -7.60 -30.18
N SER A 166 0.26 -7.97 -30.78
CA SER A 166 0.02 -7.82 -32.21
C SER A 166 0.06 -6.37 -32.69
N SER A 167 -0.16 -5.42 -31.79
CA SER A 167 -0.16 -3.96 -32.08
C SER A 167 1.15 -3.27 -31.72
N GLY A 168 2.16 -4.00 -31.26
CA GLY A 168 3.51 -3.46 -31.04
C GLY A 168 4.00 -3.46 -29.60
N ALA A 169 3.24 -3.99 -28.63
CA ALA A 169 3.78 -4.29 -27.32
C ALA A 169 4.82 -5.43 -27.46
N ASN A 170 6.00 -5.23 -26.90
CA ASN A 170 7.09 -6.20 -26.95
C ASN A 170 7.62 -6.57 -25.56
N ARG A 171 6.87 -6.15 -24.52
CA ARG A 171 7.17 -6.43 -23.14
C ARG A 171 5.86 -6.72 -22.39
N VAL A 172 5.83 -7.83 -21.67
CA VAL A 172 4.76 -8.18 -20.73
C VAL A 172 5.43 -8.53 -19.42
N ASP A 173 5.25 -7.68 -18.42
CA ASP A 173 5.96 -7.78 -17.15
C ASP A 173 5.17 -8.57 -16.11
N ASN A 174 3.85 -8.37 -16.07
CA ASN A 174 3.00 -9.02 -15.08
C ASN A 174 1.56 -9.16 -15.55
N VAL A 175 0.92 -10.24 -15.10
CA VAL A 175 -0.51 -10.46 -15.20
C VAL A 175 -0.98 -10.96 -13.85
N SER A 176 -1.87 -10.22 -13.21
CA SER A 176 -2.38 -10.57 -11.88
C SER A 176 -3.87 -10.36 -11.77
N PHE A 177 -4.47 -11.17 -10.91
CA PHE A 177 -5.88 -11.11 -10.58
C PHE A 177 -6.02 -10.69 -9.12
N GLN A 178 -6.83 -9.69 -8.87
CA GLN A 178 -7.01 -9.12 -7.53
C GLN A 178 -8.45 -8.75 -7.26
N LEU A 179 -8.74 -8.38 -6.03
CA LEU A 179 -10.03 -7.79 -5.68
C LEU A 179 -10.01 -6.31 -6.06
N SER A 180 -11.14 -5.81 -6.54
CA SER A 180 -11.34 -4.36 -6.67
C SER A 180 -11.32 -3.69 -5.29
N ASP A 181 -10.98 -2.40 -5.26
CA ASP A 181 -10.95 -1.63 -4.01
C ASP A 181 -12.31 -1.63 -3.31
N ASP A 182 -13.39 -1.49 -4.06
CA ASP A 182 -14.76 -1.53 -3.54
C ASP A 182 -15.08 -2.88 -2.88
N LYS A 183 -14.68 -3.98 -3.53
CA LYS A 183 -14.91 -5.32 -3.02
C LYS A 183 -14.04 -5.61 -1.81
N LEU A 184 -12.79 -5.15 -1.83
CA LEU A 184 -11.87 -5.26 -0.71
C LEU A 184 -12.41 -4.51 0.51
N GLN A 185 -12.90 -3.28 0.31
CA GLN A 185 -13.50 -2.48 1.38
C GLN A 185 -14.72 -3.18 1.97
N LYS A 186 -15.63 -3.65 1.13
CA LYS A 186 -16.82 -4.38 1.59
C LYS A 186 -16.48 -5.62 2.40
N ILE A 187 -15.54 -6.43 1.91
CA ILE A 187 -15.09 -7.64 2.64
C ILE A 187 -14.44 -7.25 3.96
N SER A 188 -13.67 -6.18 4.00
CA SER A 188 -13.05 -5.67 5.23
C SER A 188 -14.09 -5.27 6.27
N ASP A 189 -15.13 -4.55 5.85
CA ASP A 189 -16.23 -4.12 6.73
C ASP A 189 -17.01 -5.33 7.27
N ASP A 190 -17.32 -6.30 6.42
CA ASP A 190 -17.97 -7.55 6.81
C ASP A 190 -17.11 -8.36 7.81
N LEU A 191 -15.79 -8.46 7.58
CA LEU A 191 -14.84 -9.15 8.46
C LEU A 191 -14.74 -8.47 9.83
N ILE A 192 -14.77 -7.14 9.89
CA ILE A 192 -14.78 -6.40 11.15
C ILE A 192 -16.04 -6.73 11.94
N ALA A 193 -17.21 -6.73 11.30
CA ALA A 193 -18.46 -7.07 11.94
C ALA A 193 -18.47 -8.50 12.47
N ASP A 194 -17.99 -9.46 11.67
CA ASP A 194 -17.89 -10.86 12.04
C ASP A 194 -16.90 -11.09 13.19
N ALA A 195 -15.76 -10.43 13.18
CA ALA A 195 -14.78 -10.50 14.26
C ALA A 195 -15.33 -9.94 15.59
N ILE A 196 -16.09 -8.83 15.52
CA ILE A 196 -16.78 -8.29 16.71
C ILE A 196 -17.80 -9.29 17.24
N ASN A 197 -18.58 -9.92 16.39
CA ASN A 197 -19.55 -10.93 16.78
C ASN A 197 -18.88 -12.17 17.40
N ASP A 198 -17.76 -12.63 16.84
CA ASP A 198 -16.98 -13.74 17.41
C ASP A 198 -16.42 -13.38 18.79
N ALA A 199 -15.87 -12.17 18.96
CA ALA A 199 -15.42 -11.69 20.27
C ALA A 199 -16.57 -11.64 21.29
N LYS A 200 -17.73 -11.10 20.88
CA LYS A 200 -18.92 -11.06 21.73
C LYS A 200 -19.38 -12.45 22.18
N GLN A 201 -19.47 -13.40 21.26
CA GLN A 201 -19.84 -14.79 21.57
C GLN A 201 -18.83 -15.44 22.50
N LYS A 202 -17.53 -15.19 22.34
CA LYS A 202 -16.49 -15.72 23.24
C LYS A 202 -16.61 -15.12 24.64
N ALA A 203 -16.89 -13.82 24.73
CA ALA A 203 -17.13 -13.15 26.01
C ALA A 203 -18.36 -13.75 26.72
N GLU A 204 -19.47 -13.88 26.01
CA GLU A 204 -20.70 -14.47 26.54
C GLU A 204 -20.45 -15.89 27.07
N LYS A 205 -19.76 -16.75 26.30
CA LYS A 205 -19.41 -18.11 26.69
C LYS A 205 -18.52 -18.19 27.94
N ALA A 206 -17.62 -17.23 28.09
CA ALA A 206 -16.70 -17.18 29.24
C ALA A 206 -17.37 -16.70 30.52
N LEU A 207 -18.53 -16.07 30.43
CA LEU A 207 -19.33 -15.57 31.58
C LEU A 207 -20.41 -16.57 32.05
N VAL A 208 -20.65 -17.63 31.27
CA VAL A 208 -21.60 -18.69 31.68
C VAL A 208 -20.86 -19.71 32.55
N PRO A 209 -21.32 -19.97 33.80
CA PRO A 209 -20.70 -20.93 34.71
C PRO A 209 -20.90 -22.37 34.26
#